data_ce56195663d1b5f6e8643cefa0835dd0
#
_entry.id   ce56195663d1b5f6e8643cefa0835dd0
#
_cell.length_a   1.000
_cell.length_b   1.000
_cell.length_c   1.000
_cell.angle_alpha   90.00
_cell.angle_beta   90.00
_cell.angle_gamma   90.00
#
_symmetry.space_group_name_H-M   'P 1'
#
loop_
_entity.id
_entity.type
_entity.pdbx_description
1 polymer ?
#
loop_
_entity_poly.entity_id
_entity_poly.type
_entity_poly.pdbx_seq_one_letter_code
_entity_poly.pdbx_strand_id
1 'polypeptide(L)'
;CLGAFVLGYAGLLDGRRAATHWEFEQDFQRLFPQVQLDINALYVDDQRVITSAGTAAALDCCLYLIRQRFGSLAANQIARRMIVSPHREGGQAQFIAQPVPKNTRDARINCLLDYLQQHIAEPHSLDSLARVVAMSRRTLTRHFARATGMSITDWLTAERLRRSQTLLEAGDLQVEQ
;
A
#
# COMPACT_ATOMS: atom_id res chain seq x y z
N CYS A 1 -10.20 11.03 -3.38
CA CYS A 1 -9.03 11.71 -2.81
C CYS A 1 -9.43 12.77 -1.77
N LEU A 2 -9.90 13.93 -2.21
CA LEU A 2 -10.15 15.06 -1.28
C LEU A 2 -11.55 15.08 -0.64
N GLY A 3 -12.47 14.23 -1.04
CA GLY A 3 -13.81 14.14 -0.45
C GLY A 3 -13.80 13.86 1.06
N ALA A 4 -12.86 13.05 1.53
CA ALA A 4 -12.69 12.78 2.95
C ALA A 4 -12.34 14.05 3.75
N PHE A 5 -11.58 15.00 3.18
CA PHE A 5 -11.29 16.28 3.83
C PHE A 5 -12.56 17.13 4.03
N VAL A 6 -13.42 17.18 3.00
CA VAL A 6 -14.69 17.91 3.09
C VAL A 6 -15.57 17.33 4.22
N LEU A 7 -15.65 15.99 4.29
CA LEU A 7 -16.40 15.31 5.36
C LEU A 7 -15.74 15.51 6.72
N GLY A 8 -14.42 15.54 6.81
CA GLY A 8 -13.67 15.83 8.03
C GLY A 8 -13.94 17.24 8.53
N TYR A 9 -13.86 18.26 7.66
CA TYR A 9 -14.21 19.63 8.04
C TYR A 9 -15.68 19.83 8.45
N ALA A 10 -16.57 18.99 7.92
CA ALA A 10 -17.97 18.98 8.34
C ALA A 10 -18.21 18.21 9.67
N GLY A 11 -17.17 17.65 10.31
CA GLY A 11 -17.27 16.88 11.55
C GLY A 11 -17.96 15.52 11.38
N LEU A 12 -18.13 15.05 10.14
CA LEU A 12 -18.86 13.82 9.84
C LEU A 12 -18.00 12.55 10.02
N LEU A 13 -16.70 12.70 10.21
CA LEU A 13 -15.75 11.58 10.33
C LEU A 13 -15.22 11.39 11.75
N ASP A 14 -15.53 12.26 12.70
CA ASP A 14 -15.02 12.17 14.08
C ASP A 14 -15.42 10.84 14.73
N GLY A 15 -14.42 10.12 15.26
CA GLY A 15 -14.57 8.80 15.85
C GLY A 15 -14.83 7.66 14.85
N ARG A 16 -14.87 7.93 13.55
CA ARG A 16 -15.16 6.96 12.49
C ARG A 16 -13.90 6.51 11.78
N ARG A 17 -14.03 5.36 11.12
CA ARG A 17 -13.01 4.90 10.15
C ARG A 17 -13.22 5.62 8.83
N ALA A 18 -12.12 5.98 8.18
CA ALA A 18 -12.14 6.62 6.87
C ALA A 18 -10.95 6.18 6.01
N ALA A 19 -11.07 6.31 4.69
CA ALA A 19 -9.99 6.17 3.74
C ALA A 19 -9.76 7.49 3.00
N THR A 20 -8.51 7.78 2.69
CA THR A 20 -8.12 8.86 1.77
C THR A 20 -6.94 8.39 0.92
N HIS A 21 -6.51 9.20 -0.03
CA HIS A 21 -5.34 8.89 -0.85
C HIS A 21 -4.07 8.87 0.02
N TRP A 22 -3.20 7.89 -0.18
CA TRP A 22 -1.97 7.70 0.60
C TRP A 22 -1.08 8.94 0.65
N GLU A 23 -1.04 9.71 -0.43
CA GLU A 23 -0.24 10.94 -0.54
C GLU A 23 -0.64 12.01 0.50
N PHE A 24 -1.90 11.98 0.94
CA PHE A 24 -2.44 12.95 1.90
C PHE A 24 -2.52 12.41 3.33
N GLU A 25 -1.92 11.27 3.64
CA GLU A 25 -1.99 10.63 4.95
C GLU A 25 -1.61 11.58 6.09
N GLN A 26 -0.42 12.20 5.99
CA GLN A 26 0.13 13.04 7.05
C GLN A 26 -0.71 14.30 7.28
N ASP A 27 -1.15 14.94 6.19
CA ASP A 27 -1.99 16.13 6.28
C ASP A 27 -3.36 15.80 6.85
N PHE A 28 -3.95 14.66 6.45
CA PHE A 28 -5.24 14.22 6.94
C PHE A 28 -5.21 13.90 8.43
N GLN A 29 -4.21 13.14 8.89
CA GLN A 29 -4.05 12.80 10.31
C GLN A 29 -3.79 14.04 11.19
N ARG A 30 -3.02 15.00 10.67
CA ARG A 30 -2.76 16.27 11.36
C ARG A 30 -4.03 17.12 11.54
N LEU A 31 -4.86 17.19 10.49
CA LEU A 31 -6.06 18.01 10.48
C LEU A 31 -7.24 17.36 11.23
N PHE A 32 -7.32 16.03 11.18
CA PHE A 32 -8.44 15.26 11.74
C PHE A 32 -7.96 14.15 12.68
N PRO A 33 -7.36 14.48 13.83
CA PRO A 33 -6.74 13.49 14.73
C PRO A 33 -7.74 12.54 15.37
N GLN A 34 -9.03 12.85 15.33
CA GLN A 34 -10.10 11.99 15.87
C GLN A 34 -10.59 10.94 14.85
N VAL A 35 -10.17 11.02 13.60
CA VAL A 35 -10.54 10.07 12.55
C VAL A 35 -9.61 8.87 12.58
N GLN A 36 -10.18 7.67 12.56
CA GLN A 36 -9.41 6.42 12.42
C GLN A 36 -9.09 6.17 10.94
N LEU A 37 -8.00 6.78 10.46
CA LEU A 37 -7.59 6.66 9.06
C LEU A 37 -7.05 5.27 8.75
N ASP A 38 -7.67 4.58 7.79
CA ASP A 38 -7.19 3.34 7.19
C ASP A 38 -6.56 3.65 5.83
N ILE A 39 -5.27 3.93 5.85
CA ILE A 39 -4.53 4.31 4.65
C ILE A 39 -4.31 3.16 3.66
N ASN A 40 -4.45 1.93 4.12
CA ASN A 40 -4.31 0.76 3.26
C ASN A 40 -5.62 0.39 2.54
N ALA A 41 -6.76 0.92 2.98
CA ALA A 41 -8.03 0.60 2.37
C ALA A 41 -8.28 1.36 1.06
N LEU A 42 -8.89 0.71 0.07
CA LEU A 42 -9.38 1.36 -1.15
C LEU A 42 -10.60 2.22 -0.86
N TYR A 43 -11.50 1.72 -0.03
CA TYR A 43 -12.66 2.43 0.51
C TYR A 43 -13.06 1.86 1.86
N VAL A 44 -13.69 2.69 2.65
CA VAL A 44 -14.23 2.34 3.97
C VAL A 44 -15.70 2.74 4.00
N ASP A 45 -16.57 1.80 4.36
CA ASP A 45 -17.96 2.04 4.68
C ASP A 45 -18.11 1.96 6.20
N ASP A 46 -18.36 3.08 6.85
CA ASP A 46 -18.55 3.17 8.29
C ASP A 46 -19.80 3.98 8.62
N GLN A 47 -20.79 3.32 9.22
CA GLN A 47 -22.03 3.94 9.70
C GLN A 47 -22.71 4.83 8.65
N ARG A 48 -22.84 4.35 7.40
CA ARG A 48 -23.48 5.04 6.26
C ARG A 48 -22.66 6.23 5.69
N VAL A 49 -21.44 6.43 6.15
CA VAL A 49 -20.49 7.34 5.54
C VAL A 49 -19.43 6.51 4.80
N ILE A 50 -19.29 6.77 3.51
CA ILE A 50 -18.34 6.03 2.68
C ILE A 50 -17.27 6.99 2.19
N THR A 51 -16.03 6.60 2.41
CA THR A 51 -14.83 7.31 1.95
C THR A 51 -13.96 6.40 1.12
N SER A 52 -13.23 6.94 0.17
CA SER A 52 -12.33 6.15 -0.69
C SER A 52 -10.97 6.82 -0.86
N ALA A 53 -9.99 6.02 -1.23
CA ALA A 53 -8.66 6.49 -1.60
C ALA A 53 -8.68 7.42 -2.83
N GLY A 54 -9.81 7.46 -3.54
CA GLY A 54 -9.96 8.30 -4.73
C GLY A 54 -9.40 7.64 -6.00
N THR A 55 -9.32 8.41 -7.10
CA THR A 55 -8.86 7.93 -8.40
C THR A 55 -9.53 6.61 -8.81
N ALA A 56 -8.77 5.56 -9.15
CA ALA A 56 -9.33 4.25 -9.53
C ALA A 56 -10.14 3.59 -8.39
N ALA A 57 -9.77 3.79 -7.12
CA ALA A 57 -10.50 3.27 -5.98
C ALA A 57 -11.90 3.88 -5.82
N ALA A 58 -12.15 5.06 -6.39
CA ALA A 58 -13.50 5.63 -6.44
C ALA A 58 -14.44 4.80 -7.32
N LEU A 59 -13.95 4.20 -8.40
CA LEU A 59 -14.73 3.27 -9.24
C LEU A 59 -15.11 2.00 -8.46
N ASP A 60 -14.16 1.44 -7.70
CA ASP A 60 -14.40 0.28 -6.84
C ASP A 60 -15.46 0.60 -5.77
N CYS A 61 -15.37 1.78 -5.17
CA CYS A 61 -16.35 2.29 -4.20
C CYS A 61 -17.75 2.45 -4.84
N CYS A 62 -17.85 3.02 -6.04
CA CYS A 62 -19.11 3.14 -6.76
C CYS A 62 -19.70 1.77 -7.11
N LEU A 63 -18.88 0.82 -7.59
CA LEU A 63 -19.34 -0.54 -7.87
C LEU A 63 -19.80 -1.28 -6.60
N TYR A 64 -19.14 -1.03 -5.48
CA TYR A 64 -19.58 -1.52 -4.16
C TYR A 64 -20.98 -0.99 -3.83
N LEU A 65 -21.22 0.33 -3.95
CA LEU A 65 -22.54 0.94 -3.70
C LEU A 65 -23.62 0.39 -4.62
N ILE A 66 -23.31 0.21 -5.90
CA ILE A 66 -24.24 -0.39 -6.87
C ILE A 66 -24.57 -1.82 -6.47
N ARG A 67 -23.56 -2.60 -6.07
CA ARG A 67 -23.76 -3.98 -5.61
C ARG A 67 -24.65 -4.06 -4.38
N GLN A 68 -24.45 -3.17 -3.42
CA GLN A 68 -25.26 -3.10 -2.20
C GLN A 68 -26.73 -2.76 -2.49
N ARG A 69 -26.99 -1.86 -3.45
CA ARG A 69 -28.34 -1.37 -3.74
C ARG A 69 -29.09 -2.16 -4.81
N PHE A 70 -28.38 -2.66 -5.81
CA PHE A 70 -28.96 -3.25 -7.01
C PHE A 70 -28.50 -4.69 -7.29
N GLY A 71 -27.67 -5.24 -6.41
CA GLY A 71 -27.16 -6.62 -6.50
C GLY A 71 -25.95 -6.78 -7.41
N SER A 72 -25.33 -7.96 -7.30
CA SER A 72 -24.07 -8.28 -7.99
C SER A 72 -24.23 -8.32 -9.52
N LEU A 73 -25.40 -8.70 -10.04
CA LEU A 73 -25.62 -8.75 -11.49
C LEU A 73 -25.49 -7.37 -12.12
N ALA A 74 -26.16 -6.37 -11.54
CA ALA A 74 -26.11 -4.98 -12.03
C ALA A 74 -24.67 -4.43 -11.94
N ALA A 75 -23.98 -4.62 -10.81
CA ALA A 75 -22.60 -4.19 -10.67
C ALA A 75 -21.66 -4.82 -11.69
N ASN A 76 -21.80 -6.14 -11.94
CA ASN A 76 -20.98 -6.86 -12.91
C ASN A 76 -21.24 -6.39 -14.35
N GLN A 77 -22.49 -6.11 -14.72
CA GLN A 77 -22.83 -5.56 -16.05
C GLN A 77 -22.18 -4.20 -16.29
N ILE A 78 -22.21 -3.32 -15.28
CA ILE A 78 -21.59 -1.99 -15.34
C ILE A 78 -20.08 -2.13 -15.43
N ALA A 79 -19.45 -2.94 -14.57
CA ALA A 79 -18.00 -3.17 -14.57
C ALA A 79 -17.51 -3.67 -15.94
N ARG A 80 -18.25 -4.61 -16.57
CA ARG A 80 -17.92 -5.12 -17.91
C ARG A 80 -17.98 -4.02 -18.98
N ARG A 81 -18.98 -3.12 -18.92
CA ARG A 81 -19.07 -1.98 -19.85
C ARG A 81 -17.94 -0.98 -19.66
N MET A 82 -17.46 -0.82 -18.43
CA MET A 82 -16.36 0.08 -18.07
C MET A 82 -14.98 -0.57 -18.26
N ILE A 83 -14.92 -1.86 -18.62
CA ILE A 83 -13.66 -2.63 -18.77
C ILE A 83 -12.82 -2.59 -17.46
N VAL A 84 -13.48 -2.68 -16.32
CA VAL A 84 -12.84 -2.74 -15.01
C VAL A 84 -13.18 -4.05 -14.30
N SER A 85 -12.35 -4.43 -13.31
CA SER A 85 -12.64 -5.60 -12.49
C SER A 85 -14.01 -5.46 -11.82
N PRO A 86 -14.87 -6.50 -11.86
CA PRO A 86 -16.20 -6.41 -11.29
C PRO A 86 -16.20 -6.30 -9.77
N HIS A 87 -15.13 -6.69 -9.11
CA HIS A 87 -15.03 -6.67 -7.65
C HIS A 87 -13.60 -6.49 -7.18
N ARG A 88 -13.40 -5.45 -6.35
CA ARG A 88 -12.23 -5.28 -5.47
C ARG A 88 -12.76 -4.95 -4.09
N GLU A 89 -12.23 -5.63 -3.09
CA GLU A 89 -12.63 -5.38 -1.70
C GLU A 89 -12.06 -4.07 -1.17
N GLY A 90 -12.85 -3.34 -0.37
CA GLY A 90 -12.43 -2.07 0.21
C GLY A 90 -11.18 -2.18 1.09
N GLY A 91 -11.03 -3.29 1.80
CA GLY A 91 -9.85 -3.57 2.63
C GLY A 91 -8.61 -4.02 1.84
N GLN A 92 -8.69 -4.12 0.50
CA GLN A 92 -7.52 -4.40 -0.32
C GLN A 92 -6.61 -3.16 -0.33
N ALA A 93 -5.30 -3.37 -0.10
CA ALA A 93 -4.34 -2.29 -0.02
C ALA A 93 -4.31 -1.42 -1.29
N GLN A 94 -4.19 -0.12 -1.10
CA GLN A 94 -3.87 0.80 -2.17
C GLN A 94 -2.53 0.36 -2.79
N PHE A 95 -2.40 0.45 -4.11
CA PHE A 95 -1.10 0.26 -4.75
C PHE A 95 -0.21 1.47 -4.42
N ILE A 96 0.40 1.40 -3.25
CA ILE A 96 1.44 2.33 -2.85
C ILE A 96 2.74 1.70 -3.31
N ALA A 97 3.30 2.19 -4.41
CA ALA A 97 4.73 2.07 -4.58
C ALA A 97 5.34 2.88 -3.44
N GLN A 98 5.55 2.26 -2.27
CA GLN A 98 6.33 2.92 -1.24
C GLN A 98 7.64 3.28 -1.93
N PRO A 99 7.99 4.58 -2.02
CA PRO A 99 9.32 4.92 -2.42
C PRO A 99 10.21 4.33 -1.34
N VAL A 100 10.74 3.13 -1.62
CA VAL A 100 11.89 2.66 -0.85
C VAL A 100 12.91 3.76 -1.06
N PRO A 101 13.30 4.51 -0.03
CA PRO A 101 14.26 5.57 -0.22
C PRO A 101 15.49 4.92 -0.84
N LYS A 102 15.78 5.26 -2.10
CA LYS A 102 17.02 4.79 -2.74
C LYS A 102 18.24 5.20 -1.93
N ASN A 103 18.08 6.24 -1.11
CA ASN A 103 19.09 6.68 -0.15
C ASN A 103 18.41 7.09 1.16
N THR A 104 18.82 6.46 2.25
CA THR A 104 18.47 6.84 3.61
C THR A 104 19.56 7.76 4.18
N ARG A 105 19.32 8.39 5.33
CA ARG A 105 20.37 9.14 6.05
C ARG A 105 21.42 8.21 6.72
N ASP A 106 21.19 6.91 6.75
CA ASP A 106 22.12 5.92 7.28
C ASP A 106 22.86 5.24 6.12
N ALA A 107 24.11 5.62 5.91
CA ALA A 107 24.95 5.11 4.82
C ALA A 107 25.11 3.57 4.84
N ARG A 108 25.05 2.94 6.02
CA ARG A 108 25.13 1.48 6.14
C ARG A 108 23.86 0.80 5.68
N ILE A 109 22.69 1.41 5.94
CA ILE A 109 21.42 0.91 5.41
C ILE A 109 21.36 1.08 3.91
N ASN A 110 21.89 2.18 3.35
CA ASN A 110 22.00 2.34 1.89
C ASN A 110 22.85 1.24 1.25
N CYS A 111 24.01 0.96 1.84
CA CYS A 111 24.88 -0.14 1.39
C CYS A 111 24.15 -1.50 1.44
N LEU A 112 23.33 -1.73 2.47
CA LEU A 112 22.52 -2.94 2.57
C LEU A 112 21.42 -3.00 1.50
N LEU A 113 20.76 -1.89 1.22
CA LEU A 113 19.72 -1.82 0.19
C LEU A 113 20.30 -2.12 -1.20
N ASP A 114 21.46 -1.54 -1.51
CA ASP A 114 22.17 -1.81 -2.78
C ASP A 114 22.58 -3.28 -2.87
N TYR A 115 23.11 -3.85 -1.78
CA TYR A 115 23.46 -5.27 -1.71
C TYR A 115 22.24 -6.17 -1.95
N LEU A 116 21.13 -5.91 -1.26
CA LEU A 116 19.88 -6.67 -1.41
C LEU A 116 19.29 -6.58 -2.82
N GLN A 117 19.38 -5.42 -3.47
CA GLN A 117 18.92 -5.25 -4.85
C GLN A 117 19.76 -6.06 -5.86
N GLN A 118 21.07 -6.12 -5.64
CA GLN A 118 21.98 -6.91 -6.50
C GLN A 118 21.81 -8.42 -6.31
N HIS A 119 21.45 -8.85 -5.08
CA HIS A 119 21.32 -10.26 -4.69
C HIS A 119 19.87 -10.65 -4.36
N ILE A 120 18.87 -10.03 -5.02
CA ILE A 120 17.45 -10.14 -4.66
C ILE A 120 16.92 -11.58 -4.76
N ALA A 121 17.43 -12.38 -5.68
CA ALA A 121 17.01 -13.77 -5.87
C ALA A 121 17.60 -14.75 -4.86
N GLU A 122 18.65 -14.34 -4.15
CA GLU A 122 19.36 -15.20 -3.21
C GLU A 122 18.61 -15.34 -1.88
N PRO A 123 18.78 -16.47 -1.16
CA PRO A 123 18.27 -16.59 0.21
C PRO A 123 19.11 -15.74 1.18
N HIS A 124 18.46 -14.97 2.00
CA HIS A 124 19.10 -14.10 2.99
C HIS A 124 18.71 -14.50 4.41
N SER A 125 19.68 -14.53 5.32
CA SER A 125 19.44 -14.64 6.77
C SER A 125 19.76 -13.31 7.45
N LEU A 126 19.11 -13.03 8.59
CA LEU A 126 19.43 -11.84 9.37
C LEU A 126 20.89 -11.80 9.82
N ASP A 127 21.52 -12.96 10.01
CA ASP A 127 22.93 -13.05 10.37
C ASP A 127 23.85 -12.66 9.23
N SER A 128 23.58 -13.15 8.03
CA SER A 128 24.34 -12.78 6.84
C SER A 128 24.25 -11.28 6.57
N LEU A 129 23.06 -10.72 6.64
CA LEU A 129 22.82 -9.29 6.40
C LEU A 129 23.44 -8.41 7.49
N ALA A 130 23.39 -8.84 8.76
CA ALA A 130 24.02 -8.12 9.86
C ALA A 130 25.55 -8.04 9.71
N ARG A 131 26.17 -9.10 9.16
CA ARG A 131 27.62 -9.11 8.84
C ARG A 131 27.96 -8.15 7.70
N VAL A 132 27.13 -8.07 6.66
CA VAL A 132 27.35 -7.15 5.52
C VAL A 132 27.51 -5.71 5.98
N VAL A 133 26.75 -5.29 7.00
CA VAL A 133 26.75 -3.90 7.50
C VAL A 133 27.46 -3.74 8.85
N ALA A 134 28.16 -4.77 9.33
CA ALA A 134 28.86 -4.78 10.61
C ALA A 134 27.98 -4.31 11.79
N MET A 135 26.76 -4.84 11.87
CA MET A 135 25.79 -4.55 12.94
C MET A 135 25.36 -5.81 13.66
N SER A 136 24.86 -5.68 14.91
CA SER A 136 24.10 -6.77 15.54
C SER A 136 22.72 -6.90 14.88
N ARG A 137 22.08 -8.09 14.93
CA ARG A 137 20.72 -8.31 14.41
C ARG A 137 19.73 -7.26 14.94
N ARG A 138 19.75 -6.99 16.27
CA ARG A 138 18.87 -6.02 16.93
C ARG A 138 19.09 -4.61 16.39
N THR A 139 20.33 -4.21 16.18
CA THR A 139 20.66 -2.89 15.64
C THR A 139 20.23 -2.78 14.20
N LEU A 140 20.51 -3.81 13.39
CA LEU A 140 20.12 -3.87 11.99
C LEU A 140 18.60 -3.74 11.83
N THR A 141 17.80 -4.59 12.47
CA THR A 141 16.32 -4.56 12.33
C THR A 141 15.74 -3.21 12.74
N ARG A 142 16.23 -2.62 13.82
CA ARG A 142 15.77 -1.29 14.27
C ARG A 142 16.16 -0.18 13.29
N HIS A 143 17.40 -0.16 12.79
CA HIS A 143 17.86 0.86 11.84
C HIS A 143 17.18 0.71 10.50
N PHE A 144 17.01 -0.52 10.02
CA PHE A 144 16.32 -0.79 8.77
C PHE A 144 14.85 -0.35 8.83
N ALA A 145 14.11 -0.76 9.87
CA ALA A 145 12.72 -0.36 10.05
C ALA A 145 12.57 1.16 10.19
N ARG A 146 13.49 1.83 10.91
CA ARG A 146 13.49 3.29 11.02
C ARG A 146 13.76 3.98 9.69
N ALA A 147 14.62 3.41 8.87
CA ALA A 147 15.06 4.00 7.60
C ALA A 147 14.07 3.75 6.45
N THR A 148 13.41 2.58 6.43
CA THR A 148 12.55 2.13 5.33
C THR A 148 11.07 2.10 5.68
N GLY A 149 10.72 2.20 6.96
CA GLY A 149 9.33 2.07 7.44
C GLY A 149 8.81 0.64 7.51
N MET A 150 9.63 -0.39 7.18
CA MET A 150 9.18 -1.79 7.14
C MET A 150 10.26 -2.76 7.62
N SER A 151 9.87 -4.03 7.85
CA SER A 151 10.85 -5.06 8.18
C SER A 151 11.68 -5.44 6.96
N ILE A 152 12.87 -6.04 7.18
CA ILE A 152 13.72 -6.53 6.08
C ILE A 152 12.99 -7.59 5.25
N THR A 153 12.25 -8.48 5.91
CA THR A 153 11.49 -9.55 5.24
C THR A 153 10.37 -8.98 4.36
N ASP A 154 9.61 -8.03 4.87
CA ASP A 154 8.53 -7.39 4.11
C ASP A 154 9.08 -6.62 2.92
N TRP A 155 10.20 -5.91 3.13
CA TRP A 155 10.90 -5.20 2.06
C TRP A 155 11.38 -6.16 0.95
N LEU A 156 12.04 -7.27 1.32
CA LEU A 156 12.48 -8.29 0.36
C LEU A 156 11.32 -8.89 -0.42
N THR A 157 10.22 -9.19 0.27
CA THR A 157 9.02 -9.75 -0.37
C THR A 157 8.43 -8.77 -1.37
N ALA A 158 8.28 -7.50 -0.97
CA ALA A 158 7.75 -6.44 -1.85
C ALA A 158 8.64 -6.22 -3.08
N GLU A 159 9.96 -6.18 -2.89
CA GLU A 159 10.91 -5.95 -3.98
C GLU A 159 10.98 -7.14 -4.95
N ARG A 160 10.91 -8.38 -4.43
CA ARG A 160 10.81 -9.60 -5.26
C ARG A 160 9.54 -9.62 -6.10
N LEU A 161 8.39 -9.31 -5.49
CA LEU A 161 7.12 -9.22 -6.21
C LEU A 161 7.17 -8.15 -7.31
N ARG A 162 7.69 -6.97 -6.99
CA ARG A 162 7.85 -5.90 -7.98
C ARG A 162 8.74 -6.33 -9.15
N ARG A 163 9.86 -6.99 -8.87
CA ARG A 163 10.77 -7.47 -9.91
C ARG A 163 10.14 -8.59 -10.76
N SER A 164 9.41 -9.51 -10.12
CA SER A 164 8.67 -10.56 -10.83
C SER A 164 7.61 -9.97 -11.76
N GLN A 165 6.87 -8.98 -11.31
CA GLN A 165 5.89 -8.27 -12.16
C GLN A 165 6.57 -7.64 -13.37
N THR A 166 7.69 -6.92 -13.18
CA THR A 166 8.43 -6.30 -14.27
C THR A 166 8.93 -7.33 -15.29
N LEU A 167 9.44 -8.49 -14.83
CA LEU A 167 9.91 -9.56 -15.72
C LEU A 167 8.78 -10.22 -16.51
N LEU A 168 7.60 -10.42 -15.86
CA LEU A 168 6.42 -10.97 -16.53
C LEU A 168 5.84 -9.99 -17.55
N GLU A 169 5.81 -8.70 -17.23
CA GLU A 169 5.35 -7.65 -18.14
C GLU A 169 6.27 -7.48 -19.34
N ALA A 170 7.58 -7.66 -19.17
CA ALA A 170 8.56 -7.66 -20.26
C ALA A 170 8.44 -8.89 -21.18
N GLY A 171 7.73 -9.94 -20.74
CA GLY A 171 7.53 -11.16 -21.53
C GLY A 171 8.76 -12.09 -21.59
N ASP A 172 9.78 -11.82 -20.77
CA ASP A 172 11.06 -12.55 -20.82
C ASP A 172 11.02 -13.88 -20.05
N LEU A 173 10.03 -14.09 -19.17
CA LEU A 173 9.90 -15.29 -18.32
C LEU A 173 8.47 -15.80 -18.25
N GLN A 174 8.30 -17.14 -18.10
CA GLN A 174 7.02 -17.75 -17.74
C GLN A 174 6.89 -17.89 -16.21
N VAL A 175 5.64 -17.99 -15.70
CA VAL A 175 5.36 -18.03 -14.25
C VAL A 175 6.05 -19.20 -13.53
N GLU A 176 6.41 -20.25 -14.25
CA GLU A 176 7.06 -21.45 -13.72
C GLU A 176 8.61 -21.38 -13.70
N GLN A 177 9.18 -20.29 -14.14
CA GLN A 177 10.62 -20.01 -14.13
C GLN A 177 10.99 -18.96 -13.06
#